data_f560b5f02455b51680230226c88cd4c1
#
_entry.id   f560b5f02455b51680230226c88cd4c1
#
_cell.length_a   1.000
_cell.length_b   1.000
_cell.length_c   1.000
_cell.angle_alpha   90.00
_cell.angle_beta   90.00
_cell.angle_gamma   90.00
#
_symmetry.space_group_name_H-M   'P 1'
#
loop_
_entity.id
_entity.type
_entity.pdbx_description
1 polymer ?
#
loop_
_entity_poly.entity_id
_entity_poly.type
_entity_poly.pdbx_seq_one_letter_code
_entity_poly.pdbx_strand_id
1 'polypeptide(L)'
;MPQANAIIVRIRSDKADEFERLFAEEELAIWDDLQSQGKLLKASMTRVAYGSEEQEGVQDYVIYAEFPGMAEHTAHDDDPRFKAFLRKARAFQPRSPWVW
;
A
#
# COMPACT_ATOMS: atom_id res chain seq x y z
N MET A 1 5.76 -16.86 14.03
CA MET A 1 4.75 -15.91 14.50
C MET A 1 4.34 -14.97 13.38
N PRO A 2 3.05 -14.82 13.13
CA PRO A 2 2.59 -13.89 12.10
C PRO A 2 3.03 -12.46 12.41
N GLN A 3 3.25 -11.70 11.35
CA GLN A 3 3.67 -10.32 11.45
C GLN A 3 2.66 -9.45 10.70
N ALA A 4 2.21 -8.37 11.33
CA ALA A 4 1.28 -7.44 10.71
C ALA A 4 1.87 -6.05 10.61
N ASN A 5 1.56 -5.36 9.52
CA ASN A 5 1.84 -3.94 9.40
C ASN A 5 0.58 -3.18 9.02
N ALA A 6 0.50 -1.97 9.54
CA ALA A 6 -0.52 -1.01 9.15
C ALA A 6 0.19 0.30 8.85
N ILE A 7 0.01 0.81 7.66
CA ILE A 7 0.64 2.08 7.27
C ILE A 7 -0.40 3.04 6.73
N ILE A 8 -0.12 4.34 6.91
CA ILE A 8 -0.93 5.39 6.32
C ILE A 8 -0.19 5.90 5.10
N VAL A 9 -0.88 5.89 3.96
CA VAL A 9 -0.35 6.43 2.71
C VAL A 9 -1.14 7.67 2.35
N ARG A 10 -0.46 8.74 2.07
CA ARG A 10 -1.09 10.01 1.74
C ARG A 10 -0.92 10.32 0.27
N ILE A 11 -2.02 10.55 -0.42
CA ILE A 11 -2.07 10.75 -1.87
C ILE A 11 -2.72 12.11 -2.14
N ARG A 12 -2.24 12.84 -3.13
CA ARG A 12 -2.91 14.09 -3.52
C ARG A 12 -4.34 13.77 -3.95
N SER A 13 -5.30 14.55 -3.50
CA SER A 13 -6.72 14.31 -3.78
C SER A 13 -7.02 14.21 -5.25
N ASP A 14 -6.37 15.03 -6.07
CA ASP A 14 -6.59 15.05 -7.52
C ASP A 14 -6.00 13.81 -8.21
N LYS A 15 -5.26 12.97 -7.48
CA LYS A 15 -4.67 11.74 -7.99
C LYS A 15 -5.22 10.48 -7.32
N ALA A 16 -6.21 10.63 -6.43
CA ALA A 16 -6.74 9.50 -5.67
C ALA A 16 -7.29 8.40 -6.58
N ASP A 17 -8.08 8.75 -7.59
CA ASP A 17 -8.65 7.76 -8.49
C ASP A 17 -7.58 7.03 -9.31
N GLU A 18 -6.57 7.76 -9.76
CA GLU A 18 -5.45 7.16 -10.50
C GLU A 18 -4.66 6.21 -9.60
N PHE A 19 -4.43 6.61 -8.36
CA PHE A 19 -3.72 5.77 -7.39
C PHE A 19 -4.50 4.47 -7.12
N GLU A 20 -5.81 4.57 -6.91
CA GLU A 20 -6.62 3.39 -6.65
C GLU A 20 -6.62 2.43 -7.83
N ARG A 21 -6.64 2.96 -9.05
CA ARG A 21 -6.55 2.15 -10.26
C ARG A 21 -5.20 1.46 -10.37
N LEU A 22 -4.12 2.20 -10.14
CA LEU A 22 -2.78 1.64 -10.16
C LEU A 22 -2.62 0.54 -9.12
N PHE A 23 -3.14 0.77 -7.91
CA PHE A 23 -3.09 -0.19 -6.83
C PHE A 23 -3.83 -1.48 -7.22
N ALA A 24 -5.02 -1.35 -7.78
CA ALA A 24 -5.82 -2.50 -8.22
C ALA A 24 -5.13 -3.28 -9.34
N GLU A 25 -4.47 -2.60 -10.24
CA GLU A 25 -3.82 -3.25 -11.38
C GLU A 25 -2.49 -3.93 -11.00
N GLU A 26 -1.75 -3.37 -10.09
CA GLU A 26 -0.39 -3.83 -9.78
C GLU A 26 -0.25 -4.47 -8.40
N GLU A 27 -0.60 -3.78 -7.32
CA GLU A 27 -0.38 -4.33 -5.98
C GLU A 27 -1.36 -5.45 -5.63
N LEU A 28 -2.62 -5.34 -6.02
CA LEU A 28 -3.57 -6.42 -5.78
C LEU A 28 -3.16 -7.70 -6.50
N ALA A 29 -2.57 -7.59 -7.68
CA ALA A 29 -2.07 -8.75 -8.41
C ALA A 29 -0.93 -9.44 -7.66
N ILE A 30 -0.05 -8.65 -7.04
CA ILE A 30 1.04 -9.19 -6.21
C ILE A 30 0.46 -9.88 -4.97
N TRP A 31 -0.51 -9.24 -4.31
CA TRP A 31 -1.15 -9.81 -3.13
C TRP A 31 -1.85 -11.13 -3.46
N ASP A 32 -2.58 -11.20 -4.57
CA ASP A 32 -3.24 -12.43 -5.00
C ASP A 32 -2.25 -13.56 -5.22
N ASP A 33 -1.13 -13.24 -5.87
CA ASP A 33 -0.07 -14.21 -6.14
C ASP A 33 0.54 -14.73 -4.83
N LEU A 34 0.91 -13.83 -3.93
CA LEU A 34 1.49 -14.21 -2.65
C LEU A 34 0.51 -14.98 -1.77
N GLN A 35 -0.77 -14.57 -1.78
CA GLN A 35 -1.79 -15.25 -1.00
C GLN A 35 -2.02 -16.67 -1.51
N SER A 36 -2.02 -16.86 -2.82
CA SER A 36 -2.16 -18.20 -3.40
C SER A 36 -1.02 -19.12 -3.03
N GLN A 37 0.15 -18.57 -2.71
CA GLN A 37 1.32 -19.33 -2.30
C GLN A 37 1.45 -19.47 -0.78
N GLY A 38 0.49 -18.95 -0.02
CA GLY A 38 0.55 -18.95 1.45
C GLY A 38 1.56 -17.99 2.04
N LYS A 39 2.06 -17.04 1.24
CA LYS A 39 3.06 -16.08 1.66
C LYS A 39 2.47 -14.76 2.15
N LEU A 40 1.18 -14.58 2.00
CA LEU A 40 0.42 -13.45 2.53
C LEU A 40 -0.85 -14.01 3.13
N LEU A 41 -1.14 -13.65 4.38
CA LEU A 41 -2.31 -14.16 5.08
C LEU A 41 -3.54 -13.29 4.84
N LYS A 42 -3.35 -11.98 4.91
CA LYS A 42 -4.45 -11.03 4.82
C LYS A 42 -3.91 -9.67 4.43
N ALA A 43 -4.62 -8.94 3.60
CA ALA A 43 -4.25 -7.59 3.25
C ALA A 43 -5.47 -6.79 2.82
N SER A 44 -5.42 -5.48 3.06
CA SER A 44 -6.49 -4.58 2.65
C SER A 44 -5.97 -3.17 2.47
N MET A 45 -6.63 -2.40 1.60
CA MET A 45 -6.42 -0.96 1.52
C MET A 45 -7.78 -0.28 1.66
N THR A 46 -7.86 0.69 2.56
CA THR A 46 -9.10 1.40 2.85
C THR A 46 -8.88 2.89 2.74
N ARG A 47 -9.78 3.57 2.04
CA ARG A 47 -9.79 5.03 1.97
C ARG A 47 -10.27 5.56 3.32
N VAL A 48 -9.53 6.51 3.89
CA VAL A 48 -9.90 7.12 5.17
C VAL A 48 -10.95 8.19 4.90
N ALA A 49 -12.13 8.06 5.52
CA ALA A 49 -13.19 9.04 5.37
C ALA A 49 -12.86 10.33 6.13
N TYR A 50 -12.35 10.18 7.37
CA TYR A 50 -11.81 11.29 8.16
C TYR A 50 -10.90 10.70 9.24
N GLY A 51 -9.96 11.48 9.72
CA GLY A 51 -8.99 11.03 10.72
C GLY A 51 -8.58 12.16 11.64
N SER A 52 -7.69 11.83 12.58
CA SER A 52 -7.22 12.80 13.58
C SER A 52 -6.28 13.86 12.99
N GLU A 53 -5.67 13.57 11.84
CA GLU A 53 -4.73 14.49 11.20
C GLU A 53 -5.15 14.76 9.76
N GLU A 54 -6.33 15.32 9.61
CA GLU A 54 -6.80 15.67 8.27
C GLU A 54 -5.99 16.80 7.67
N GLN A 55 -5.74 16.68 6.38
CA GLN A 55 -5.04 17.68 5.64
C GLN A 55 -5.79 17.98 4.34
N GLU A 56 -5.94 19.26 4.03
CA GLU A 56 -6.62 19.66 2.82
C GLU A 56 -5.80 19.26 1.58
N GLY A 57 -6.50 18.84 0.52
CA GLY A 57 -5.86 18.49 -0.73
C GLY A 57 -5.25 17.11 -0.78
N VAL A 58 -5.44 16.30 0.25
CA VAL A 58 -4.93 14.93 0.28
C VAL A 58 -6.03 13.94 0.66
N GLN A 59 -5.84 12.72 0.21
CA GLN A 59 -6.65 11.56 0.60
C GLN A 59 -5.72 10.54 1.24
N ASP A 60 -6.02 10.16 2.48
CA ASP A 60 -5.24 9.15 3.18
C ASP A 60 -5.84 7.77 2.97
N TYR A 61 -4.98 6.77 3.01
CA TYR A 61 -5.35 5.36 2.93
C TYR A 61 -4.66 4.61 4.05
N VAL A 62 -5.38 3.63 4.60
CA VAL A 62 -4.78 2.65 5.51
C VAL A 62 -4.52 1.40 4.72
N ILE A 63 -3.28 0.96 4.70
CA ILE A 63 -2.89 -0.31 4.11
C ILE A 63 -2.50 -1.24 5.25
N TYR A 64 -3.17 -2.40 5.32
CA TYR A 64 -2.94 -3.41 6.33
C TYR A 64 -2.49 -4.70 5.65
N ALA A 65 -1.49 -5.36 6.19
CA ALA A 65 -1.03 -6.64 5.66
C ALA A 65 -0.52 -7.53 6.78
N GLU A 66 -0.86 -8.82 6.71
CA GLU A 66 -0.36 -9.85 7.61
C GLU A 66 0.42 -10.87 6.82
N PHE A 67 1.66 -11.10 7.24
CA PHE A 67 2.53 -12.10 6.65
C PHE A 67 2.78 -13.23 7.66
N PRO A 68 3.06 -14.46 7.18
CA PRO A 68 3.43 -15.55 8.09
C PRO A 68 4.64 -15.23 8.97
N GLY A 69 5.57 -14.43 8.45
CA GLY A 69 6.74 -14.00 9.18
C GLY A 69 7.48 -12.89 8.46
N MET A 70 8.56 -12.42 9.04
CA MET A 70 9.35 -11.32 8.50
C MET A 70 9.97 -11.67 7.13
N ALA A 71 10.32 -12.95 6.91
CA ALA A 71 10.91 -13.37 5.64
C ALA A 71 9.97 -13.11 4.46
N GLU A 72 8.67 -13.40 4.64
CA GLU A 72 7.66 -13.17 3.61
C GLU A 72 7.39 -11.69 3.40
N HIS A 73 7.40 -10.90 4.47
CA HIS A 73 7.26 -9.45 4.38
C HIS A 73 8.44 -8.85 3.59
N THR A 74 9.65 -9.24 3.93
CA THR A 74 10.85 -8.78 3.23
C THR A 74 10.82 -9.19 1.76
N ALA A 75 10.36 -10.41 1.46
CA ALA A 75 10.25 -10.88 0.09
C ALA A 75 9.25 -10.04 -0.72
N HIS A 76 8.13 -9.63 -0.12
CA HIS A 76 7.18 -8.72 -0.77
C HIS A 76 7.86 -7.38 -1.07
N ASP A 77 8.52 -6.80 -0.09
CA ASP A 77 9.13 -5.47 -0.23
C ASP A 77 10.27 -5.48 -1.27
N ASP A 78 10.94 -6.62 -1.43
CA ASP A 78 12.02 -6.77 -2.39
C ASP A 78 11.54 -7.23 -3.77
N ASP A 79 10.26 -7.54 -3.92
CA ASP A 79 9.71 -7.97 -5.21
C ASP A 79 9.86 -6.83 -6.23
N PRO A 80 10.46 -7.10 -7.40
CA PRO A 80 10.61 -6.06 -8.43
C PRO A 80 9.30 -5.43 -8.87
N ARG A 81 8.20 -6.19 -8.83
CA ARG A 81 6.86 -5.69 -9.17
C ARG A 81 6.41 -4.64 -8.16
N PHE A 82 6.66 -4.89 -6.87
CA PHE A 82 6.32 -3.93 -5.82
C PHE A 82 7.18 -2.68 -5.93
N LYS A 83 8.46 -2.83 -6.19
CA LYS A 83 9.36 -1.68 -6.36
C LYS A 83 8.94 -0.80 -7.54
N ALA A 84 8.50 -1.43 -8.63
CA ALA A 84 8.00 -0.71 -9.79
C ALA A 84 6.70 0.05 -9.48
N PHE A 85 5.76 -0.61 -8.78
CA PHE A 85 4.54 0.01 -8.31
C PHE A 85 4.85 1.20 -7.40
N LEU A 86 5.76 1.02 -6.45
CA LEU A 86 6.12 2.06 -5.48
C LEU A 86 6.67 3.32 -6.17
N ARG A 87 7.51 3.14 -7.18
CA ARG A 87 8.03 4.28 -7.95
C ARG A 87 6.90 5.09 -8.60
N LYS A 88 5.90 4.41 -9.16
CA LYS A 88 4.75 5.08 -9.77
C LYS A 88 3.87 5.75 -8.71
N ALA A 89 3.63 5.06 -7.60
CA ALA A 89 2.78 5.57 -6.52
C ALA A 89 3.36 6.85 -5.91
N ARG A 90 4.66 6.93 -5.78
CA ARG A 90 5.32 8.11 -5.23
C ARG A 90 5.04 9.39 -6.01
N ALA A 91 4.78 9.27 -7.30
CA ALA A 91 4.43 10.42 -8.12
C ALA A 91 3.09 11.04 -7.72
N PHE A 92 2.23 10.28 -7.05
CA PHE A 92 0.92 10.74 -6.60
C PHE A 92 0.94 11.29 -5.17
N GLN A 93 2.04 11.16 -4.46
CA GLN A 93 2.16 11.63 -3.09
C GLN A 93 2.43 13.14 -3.04
N PRO A 94 2.04 13.80 -1.93
CA PRO A 94 2.44 15.17 -1.73
C PRO A 94 3.94 15.25 -1.67
N ARG A 95 4.45 16.46 -1.85
CA ARG A 95 5.84 16.68 -2.05
C ARG A 95 6.73 16.20 -0.93
N SER A 96 6.29 16.14 0.26
CA SER A 96 7.11 15.70 1.38
C SER A 96 6.32 15.80 2.67
N PRO A 97 6.73 15.03 3.62
CA PRO A 97 7.60 13.89 3.76
C PRO A 97 6.83 12.61 3.74
N TRP A 98 7.10 11.77 2.88
CA TRP A 98 6.31 10.66 2.87
C TRP A 98 6.87 9.49 2.64
N VAL A 99 6.33 8.90 3.29
CA VAL A 99 6.34 7.82 3.70
C VAL A 99 5.63 6.83 2.93
N TRP A 100 6.20 5.89 2.72
CA TRP A 100 5.59 4.61 2.38
C TRP A 100 6.68 3.63 2.41
#